data_cbf750f8bd3528ef846543e6725097e7
#
_entry.id   cbf750f8bd3528ef846543e6725097e7
#
_cell.length_a   1.000
_cell.length_b   1.000
_cell.length_c   1.000
_cell.angle_alpha   90.00
_cell.angle_beta   90.00
_cell.angle_gamma   90.00
#
_symmetry.space_group_name_H-M   'P 1'
#
loop_
_entity.id
_entity.type
_entity.pdbx_description
1 polymer ?
#
loop_
_entity_poly.entity_id
_entity_poly.type
_entity_poly.pdbx_seq_one_letter_code
_entity_poly.pdbx_strand_id
1 'polypeptide(L)'
;MIDILQLKRVVRGADSDDDLVRDHLASAIEPQIIDAARAKKDRISLPIEEIERDGHSGEYWMATYILEQLGYIVIVHYDNGLAKKVTIKW
;
A
#
# COMPACT_ATOMS: atom_id res chain seq x y z
N MET A 1 -17.46 18.17 13.97
CA MET A 1 -16.99 17.02 14.78
C MET A 1 -15.86 16.32 14.08
N ILE A 2 -14.77 16.10 14.78
CA ILE A 2 -13.58 15.44 14.22
C ILE A 2 -13.87 13.93 14.16
N ASP A 3 -13.65 13.29 13.01
CA ASP A 3 -13.80 11.85 12.92
C ASP A 3 -12.65 11.14 13.66
N ILE A 4 -12.83 9.82 13.89
CA ILE A 4 -11.87 9.06 14.69
C ILE A 4 -10.49 8.99 14.03
N LEU A 5 -10.42 9.01 12.71
CA LEU A 5 -9.15 8.98 11.98
C LEU A 5 -8.40 10.30 12.14
N GLN A 6 -9.11 11.43 12.06
CA GLN A 6 -8.52 12.75 12.29
C GLN A 6 -8.05 12.89 13.74
N LEU A 7 -8.83 12.38 14.69
CA LEU A 7 -8.45 12.40 16.09
C LEU A 7 -7.15 11.61 16.32
N LYS A 8 -7.03 10.44 15.71
CA LYS A 8 -5.82 9.63 15.81
C LYS A 8 -4.61 10.33 15.21
N ARG A 9 -4.79 11.06 14.11
CA ARG A 9 -3.71 11.85 13.50
C ARG A 9 -3.24 12.97 14.44
N VAL A 10 -4.16 13.66 15.07
CA VAL A 10 -3.83 14.72 16.03
C VAL A 10 -3.03 14.15 17.20
N VAL A 11 -3.43 13.01 17.74
CA VAL A 11 -2.75 12.36 18.85
C VAL A 11 -1.35 11.86 18.45
N ARG A 12 -1.18 11.40 17.20
CA ARG A 12 0.10 10.84 16.71
C ARG A 12 1.04 11.88 16.13
N GLY A 13 0.55 13.10 15.90
CA GLY A 13 1.33 14.16 15.26
C GLY A 13 1.08 14.23 13.74
N ALA A 14 1.74 15.19 13.10
CA ALA A 14 1.52 15.49 11.68
C ALA A 14 2.00 14.38 10.73
N ASP A 15 3.00 13.59 11.15
CA ASP A 15 3.59 12.53 10.35
C ASP A 15 2.94 11.18 10.73
N SER A 16 1.66 11.02 10.39
CA SER A 16 1.00 9.73 10.61
C SER A 16 1.58 8.66 9.69
N ASP A 17 1.59 7.41 10.14
CA ASP A 17 2.03 6.29 9.30
C ASP A 17 1.23 6.21 8.00
N ASP A 18 -0.05 6.58 8.04
CA ASP A 18 -0.91 6.61 6.85
C ASP A 18 -0.32 7.53 5.77
N ASP A 19 0.09 8.74 6.13
CA ASP A 19 0.64 9.68 5.16
C ASP A 19 1.98 9.19 4.61
N LEU A 20 2.83 8.61 5.45
CA LEU A 20 4.12 8.06 5.03
C LEU A 20 3.94 6.86 4.11
N VAL A 21 2.97 6.01 4.37
CA VAL A 21 2.66 4.87 3.49
C VAL A 21 2.13 5.37 2.15
N ARG A 22 1.26 6.39 2.15
CA ARG A 22 0.76 6.98 0.89
C ARG A 22 1.88 7.56 0.06
N ASP A 23 2.84 8.25 0.68
CA ASP A 23 4.00 8.80 0.00
C ASP A 23 4.87 7.68 -0.59
N HIS A 24 5.07 6.59 0.15
CA HIS A 24 5.81 5.43 -0.34
C HIS A 24 5.12 4.80 -1.56
N LEU A 25 3.79 4.61 -1.50
CA LEU A 25 3.03 4.05 -2.61
C LEU A 25 3.10 4.96 -3.84
N ALA A 26 3.00 6.27 -3.65
CA ALA A 26 3.07 7.21 -4.75
C ALA A 26 4.44 7.24 -5.42
N SER A 27 5.52 7.09 -4.65
CA SER A 27 6.89 7.19 -5.17
C SER A 27 7.43 5.87 -5.70
N ALA A 28 7.09 4.74 -5.07
CA ALA A 28 7.68 3.43 -5.38
C ALA A 28 6.74 2.51 -6.17
N ILE A 29 5.44 2.58 -5.93
CA ILE A 29 4.48 1.63 -6.47
C ILE A 29 3.70 2.22 -7.65
N GLU A 30 3.20 3.44 -7.53
CA GLU A 30 2.40 4.07 -8.58
C GLU A 30 3.10 4.13 -9.94
N PRO A 31 4.40 4.48 -10.04
CA PRO A 31 5.09 4.46 -11.33
C PRO A 31 5.09 3.07 -11.98
N GLN A 32 5.20 2.01 -11.21
CA GLN A 32 5.15 0.64 -11.72
C GLN A 32 3.76 0.29 -12.25
N ILE A 33 2.71 0.75 -11.59
CA ILE A 33 1.32 0.58 -12.04
C ILE A 33 1.12 1.31 -13.38
N ILE A 34 1.58 2.54 -13.47
CA ILE A 34 1.47 3.35 -14.69
C ILE A 34 2.20 2.68 -15.84
N ASP A 35 3.42 2.20 -15.63
CA ASP A 35 4.20 1.54 -16.66
C ASP A 35 3.51 0.25 -17.14
N ALA A 36 2.97 -0.53 -16.22
CA ALA A 36 2.22 -1.75 -16.56
C ALA A 36 0.95 -1.43 -17.34
N ALA A 37 0.23 -0.38 -16.95
CA ALA A 37 -0.99 0.05 -17.66
C ALA A 37 -0.65 0.52 -19.08
N ARG A 38 0.45 1.25 -19.25
CA ARG A 38 0.93 1.66 -20.59
C ARG A 38 1.30 0.47 -21.45
N ALA A 39 1.78 -0.62 -20.85
CA ALA A 39 2.07 -1.88 -21.53
C ALA A 39 0.82 -2.74 -21.74
N LYS A 40 -0.38 -2.20 -21.48
CA LYS A 40 -1.69 -2.86 -21.62
C LYS A 40 -1.85 -4.06 -20.69
N LYS A 41 -1.19 -4.05 -19.56
CA LYS A 41 -1.38 -5.04 -18.50
C LYS A 41 -2.54 -4.60 -17.60
N ASP A 42 -3.15 -5.56 -16.92
CA ASP A 42 -4.26 -5.31 -16.02
C ASP A 42 -3.88 -5.51 -14.55
N ARG A 43 -2.62 -5.86 -14.28
CA ARG A 43 -2.13 -6.14 -12.93
C ARG A 43 -0.61 -6.08 -12.85
N ILE A 44 -0.12 -5.95 -11.63
CA ILE A 44 1.30 -6.18 -11.30
C ILE A 44 1.38 -7.05 -10.05
N SER A 45 2.49 -7.77 -9.91
CA SER A 45 2.80 -8.53 -8.70
C SER A 45 4.14 -8.06 -8.16
N LEU A 46 4.19 -7.75 -6.87
CA LEU A 46 5.37 -7.20 -6.21
C LEU A 46 5.69 -8.00 -4.95
N PRO A 47 6.98 -8.17 -4.61
CA PRO A 47 7.33 -8.73 -3.31
C PRO A 47 6.81 -7.83 -2.19
N ILE A 48 6.54 -8.44 -1.04
CA ILE A 48 6.00 -7.68 0.09
C ILE A 48 6.95 -6.56 0.53
N GLU A 49 8.26 -6.76 0.38
CA GLU A 49 9.28 -5.79 0.76
C GLU A 49 9.18 -4.49 -0.05
N GLU A 50 8.68 -4.55 -1.27
CA GLU A 50 8.47 -3.34 -2.09
C GLU A 50 7.24 -2.57 -1.65
N ILE A 51 6.23 -3.26 -1.14
CA ILE A 51 5.00 -2.63 -0.67
C ILE A 51 5.23 -1.95 0.68
N GLU A 52 6.04 -2.55 1.54
CA GLU A 52 6.37 -2.00 2.85
C GLU A 52 7.53 -1.03 2.75
N ARG A 53 7.53 0.00 3.61
CA ARG A 53 8.68 0.88 3.74
C ARG A 53 9.82 0.10 4.36
N ASP A 54 11.06 0.47 4.04
CA ASP A 54 12.25 -0.16 4.60
C ASP A 54 12.21 -0.10 6.13
N GLY A 55 12.41 -1.25 6.77
CA GLY A 55 12.39 -1.36 8.23
C GLY A 55 11.00 -1.39 8.86
N HIS A 56 9.93 -1.43 8.08
CA HIS A 56 8.55 -1.42 8.58
C HIS A 56 7.82 -2.72 8.25
N SER A 57 8.29 -3.81 8.81
CA SER A 57 7.69 -5.13 8.62
C SER A 57 6.24 -5.15 9.12
N GLY A 58 5.36 -5.77 8.35
CA GLY A 58 3.93 -5.85 8.67
C GLY A 58 3.10 -4.67 8.18
N GLU A 59 3.71 -3.65 7.60
CA GLU A 59 3.00 -2.46 7.12
C GLU A 59 2.14 -2.74 5.87
N TYR A 60 2.32 -3.90 5.24
CA TYR A 60 1.62 -4.26 4.01
C TYR A 60 0.10 -4.16 4.14
N TRP A 61 -0.46 -4.48 5.29
CA TRP A 61 -1.91 -4.43 5.48
C TRP A 61 -2.45 -3.00 5.34
N MET A 62 -1.71 -2.00 5.81
CA MET A 62 -2.08 -0.59 5.67
C MET A 62 -1.95 -0.17 4.20
N ALA A 63 -0.86 -0.57 3.54
CA ALA A 63 -0.64 -0.27 2.12
C ALA A 63 -1.73 -0.87 1.25
N THR A 64 -2.11 -2.13 1.48
CA THR A 64 -3.17 -2.78 0.72
C THR A 64 -4.53 -2.13 0.97
N TYR A 65 -4.80 -1.74 2.21
CA TYR A 65 -6.03 -1.02 2.55
C TYR A 65 -6.12 0.30 1.77
N ILE A 66 -5.04 1.07 1.73
CA ILE A 66 -5.01 2.34 0.98
C ILE A 66 -5.26 2.10 -0.51
N LEU A 67 -4.61 1.09 -1.09
CA LEU A 67 -4.80 0.75 -2.50
C LEU A 67 -6.25 0.36 -2.79
N GLU A 68 -6.88 -0.41 -1.91
CA GLU A 68 -8.29 -0.77 -2.07
C GLU A 68 -9.20 0.46 -2.01
N GLN A 69 -8.91 1.42 -1.13
CA GLN A 69 -9.67 2.67 -1.05
C GLN A 69 -9.53 3.50 -2.33
N LEU A 70 -8.44 3.36 -3.05
CA LEU A 70 -8.22 4.03 -4.33
C LEU A 70 -8.89 3.31 -5.50
N GLY A 71 -9.50 2.16 -5.27
CA GLY A 71 -10.24 1.42 -6.29
C GLY A 71 -9.50 0.22 -6.89
N TYR A 72 -8.30 -0.08 -6.40
CA TYR A 72 -7.56 -1.26 -6.87
C TYR A 72 -8.09 -2.54 -6.22
N ILE A 73 -7.96 -3.65 -6.93
CA ILE A 73 -8.18 -4.98 -6.36
C ILE A 73 -6.82 -5.50 -5.89
N VAL A 74 -6.71 -5.86 -4.63
CA VAL A 74 -5.44 -6.26 -4.03
C VAL A 74 -5.55 -7.68 -3.48
N ILE A 75 -4.60 -8.53 -3.88
CA ILE A 75 -4.53 -9.93 -3.44
C ILE A 75 -3.18 -10.14 -2.75
N VAL A 76 -3.22 -10.48 -1.47
CA VAL A 76 -2.00 -10.79 -0.71
C VAL A 76 -1.78 -12.31 -0.76
N HIS A 77 -0.58 -12.71 -1.14
CA HIS A 77 -0.19 -14.11 -1.22
C HIS A 77 0.63 -14.48 0.00
N TYR A 78 0.20 -15.52 0.70
CA TYR A 78 0.85 -16.00 1.92
C TYR A 78 1.59 -17.31 1.66
N ASP A 79 2.71 -17.49 2.36
CA ASP A 79 3.45 -18.75 2.39
C ASP A 79 3.83 -19.00 3.84
N ASN A 80 3.45 -20.17 4.37
CA ASN A 80 3.67 -20.54 5.78
C ASN A 80 3.14 -19.50 6.76
N GLY A 81 2.00 -18.88 6.42
CA GLY A 81 1.38 -17.86 7.26
C GLY A 81 2.01 -16.47 7.16
N LEU A 82 3.03 -16.29 6.32
CA LEU A 82 3.69 -15.00 6.12
C LEU A 82 3.34 -14.42 4.76
N ALA A 83 3.04 -13.13 4.72
CA ALA A 83 2.81 -12.42 3.46
C ALA A 83 4.12 -12.37 2.66
N LYS A 84 4.08 -12.81 1.40
CA LYS A 84 5.25 -12.90 0.53
C LYS A 84 5.21 -11.96 -0.66
N LYS A 85 4.04 -11.80 -1.27
CA LYS A 85 3.88 -10.90 -2.41
C LYS A 85 2.45 -10.36 -2.45
N VAL A 86 2.27 -9.31 -3.23
CA VAL A 86 0.98 -8.65 -3.43
C VAL A 86 0.73 -8.52 -4.92
N THR A 87 -0.46 -8.89 -5.36
CA THR A 87 -0.93 -8.64 -6.73
C THR A 87 -1.91 -7.49 -6.68
N ILE A 88 -1.66 -6.46 -7.49
CA ILE A 88 -2.52 -5.27 -7.59
C ILE A 88 -3.13 -5.27 -8.99
N LYS A 89 -4.45 -5.24 -9.05
CA LYS A 89 -5.21 -5.26 -10.29
C LYS A 89 -6.01 -3.96 -10.44
N TRP A 90 -6.27 -3.59 -11.68
CA TRP A 90 -7.10 -2.41 -12.00
C TRP A 90 -8.08 -2.64 -13.16
#